data_921699ee4b639ba329ed43f92eda9b3d
#
_entry.id   921699ee4b639ba329ed43f92eda9b3d
#
_cell.length_a   1.000
_cell.length_b   1.000
_cell.length_c   1.000
_cell.angle_alpha   90.00
_cell.angle_beta   90.00
_cell.angle_gamma   90.00
#
_symmetry.space_group_name_H-M   'P 1'
#
loop_
_entity.id
_entity.type
_entity.pdbx_description
1 polymer ?
#
loop_
_entity_poly.entity_id
_entity_poly.type
_entity_poly.pdbx_seq_one_letter_code
_entity_poly.pdbx_strand_id
1 'polypeptide(L)' 'MTAKRKVYKTSINLTEDTVRALEKIARDRGETVADVIRKAISTESFLHQATVAGSKILIEDKDRSLRQLVFR' A
#
# COMPACT_ATOMS: atom_id res chain seq x y z
N MET A 1 20.06 11.32 -14.86
CA MET A 1 20.04 10.12 -15.71
C MET A 1 19.23 9.00 -15.09
N THR A 2 18.46 8.34 -15.91
CA THR A 2 17.55 7.32 -15.43
C THR A 2 18.20 5.95 -15.54
N ALA A 3 18.29 5.23 -14.42
CA ALA A 3 18.74 3.86 -14.45
C ALA A 3 17.66 2.97 -15.04
N LYS A 4 18.07 2.01 -15.86
CA LYS A 4 17.13 1.02 -16.36
C LYS A 4 16.71 0.12 -15.21
N ARG A 5 15.42 -0.09 -15.08
CA ARG A 5 14.88 -0.99 -14.08
C ARG A 5 14.60 -2.33 -14.73
N LYS A 6 15.03 -3.38 -14.05
CA LYS A 6 14.66 -4.72 -14.47
C LYS A 6 13.22 -4.97 -14.08
N VAL A 7 12.50 -5.64 -14.97
CA VAL A 7 11.11 -6.00 -14.72
C VAL A 7 11.04 -7.52 -14.59
N TYR A 8 10.43 -7.96 -13.51
CA TYR A 8 10.25 -9.39 -13.26
C TYR A 8 8.78 -9.73 -13.31
N LYS A 9 8.46 -10.85 -13.91
CA LYS A 9 7.11 -11.39 -13.82
C LYS A 9 7.01 -12.22 -12.56
N THR A 10 5.99 -11.94 -11.77
CA THR A 10 5.71 -12.73 -10.58
C THR A 10 4.25 -13.15 -10.61
N SER A 11 3.96 -14.25 -9.94
CA SER A 11 2.59 -14.71 -9.76
C SER A 11 2.33 -14.83 -8.27
N ILE A 12 1.21 -14.25 -7.83
CA ILE A 12 0.77 -14.39 -6.46
C ILE A 12 -0.71 -14.76 -6.47
N ASN A 13 -1.09 -15.58 -5.49
CA ASN A 13 -2.49 -15.94 -5.31
C ASN A 13 -3.14 -14.93 -4.38
N LEU A 14 -4.20 -14.29 -4.85
CA LEU A 14 -4.95 -13.33 -4.06
C LEU A 14 -6.33 -13.90 -3.78
N THR A 15 -6.83 -13.63 -2.56
CA THR A 15 -8.20 -13.99 -2.24
C THR A 15 -9.15 -13.09 -3.00
N GLU A 16 -10.39 -13.54 -3.13
CA GLU A 16 -11.43 -12.75 -3.79
C GLU A 16 -11.63 -11.41 -3.07
N ASP A 17 -11.60 -11.41 -1.75
CA ASP A 17 -11.75 -10.19 -0.98
C ASP A 17 -10.64 -9.20 -1.28
N THR A 18 -9.41 -9.67 -1.41
CA THR A 18 -8.28 -8.81 -1.75
C THR A 18 -8.44 -8.22 -3.15
N VAL A 19 -8.88 -9.04 -4.09
CA VAL A 19 -9.12 -8.57 -5.47
C VAL A 19 -10.19 -7.48 -5.47
N ARG A 20 -11.28 -7.69 -4.74
CA ARG A 20 -12.36 -6.70 -4.65
C ARG A 20 -11.89 -5.39 -4.04
N ALA A 21 -11.05 -5.48 -3.01
CA ALA A 21 -10.48 -4.28 -2.40
C ALA A 21 -9.63 -3.50 -3.39
N LEU A 22 -8.78 -4.19 -4.15
CA LEU A 22 -7.96 -3.57 -5.16
C LEU A 22 -8.81 -2.90 -6.24
N GLU A 23 -9.84 -3.59 -6.71
CA GLU A 23 -10.71 -3.05 -7.73
C GLU A 23 -11.47 -1.81 -7.25
N LYS A 24 -11.92 -1.84 -6.00
CA LYS A 24 -12.59 -0.69 -5.42
C LYS A 24 -11.68 0.53 -5.34
N ILE A 25 -10.46 0.34 -4.86
CA ILE A 25 -9.50 1.43 -4.77
C ILE A 25 -9.20 1.98 -6.17
N ALA A 26 -9.00 1.08 -7.13
CA ALA A 26 -8.72 1.48 -8.51
C ALA A 26 -9.85 2.34 -9.06
N ARG A 27 -11.12 1.93 -8.86
CA ARG A 27 -12.26 2.70 -9.32
C ARG A 27 -12.34 4.06 -8.63
N ASP A 28 -12.16 4.06 -7.31
CA ASP A 28 -12.27 5.30 -6.54
C ASP A 28 -11.23 6.33 -6.96
N ARG A 29 -10.07 5.87 -7.41
CA ARG A 29 -8.97 6.74 -7.79
C ARG A 29 -8.82 6.95 -9.30
N GLY A 30 -9.61 6.26 -10.11
CA GLY A 30 -9.45 6.31 -11.55
C GLY A 30 -8.13 5.74 -12.02
N GLU A 31 -7.67 4.67 -11.37
CA GLU A 31 -6.41 4.02 -11.68
C GLU A 31 -6.63 2.58 -12.10
N THR A 32 -5.58 1.97 -12.64
CA THR A 32 -5.62 0.52 -12.92
C THR A 32 -5.29 -0.25 -11.64
N VAL A 33 -5.69 -1.52 -11.60
CA VAL A 33 -5.32 -2.39 -10.47
C VAL A 33 -3.82 -2.50 -10.33
N ALA A 34 -3.09 -2.57 -11.46
CA ALA A 34 -1.63 -2.64 -11.42
C ALA A 34 -1.02 -1.41 -10.75
N ASP A 35 -1.57 -0.22 -11.03
CA ASP A 35 -1.10 1.01 -10.42
C ASP A 35 -1.35 1.00 -8.91
N VAL A 36 -2.52 0.50 -8.49
CA VAL A 36 -2.84 0.39 -7.06
C VAL A 36 -1.86 -0.54 -6.37
N ILE A 37 -1.54 -1.67 -7.00
CA ILE A 37 -0.59 -2.63 -6.42
C ILE A 37 0.79 -1.98 -6.26
N ARG A 38 1.28 -1.29 -7.28
CA ARG A 38 2.58 -0.62 -7.20
C ARG A 38 2.62 0.41 -6.09
N LYS A 39 1.56 1.20 -5.96
CA LYS A 39 1.48 2.20 -4.89
C LYS A 39 1.39 1.56 -3.52
N ALA A 40 0.64 0.46 -3.41
CA ALA A 40 0.52 -0.26 -2.16
C ALA A 40 1.88 -0.78 -1.69
N ILE A 41 2.67 -1.32 -2.61
CA ILE A 41 4.00 -1.82 -2.28
C ILE A 41 4.92 -0.68 -1.82
N SER A 42 4.88 0.46 -2.51
CA SER A 42 5.67 1.62 -2.10
C SER A 42 5.27 2.11 -0.72
N THR A 43 3.97 2.17 -0.45
CA THR A 43 3.45 2.59 0.85
C THR A 43 3.89 1.61 1.93
N GLU A 44 3.78 0.31 1.68
CA GLU A 44 4.18 -0.71 2.64
C GLU A 44 5.67 -0.61 2.94
N SER A 45 6.49 -0.42 1.92
CA SER A 45 7.93 -0.29 2.09
C SER A 45 8.27 0.92 2.98
N PHE A 46 7.62 2.04 2.74
CA PHE A 46 7.82 3.25 3.55
C PHE A 46 7.41 3.00 5.01
N LEU A 47 6.23 2.42 5.21
CA LEU A 47 5.72 2.17 6.57
C LEU A 47 6.59 1.16 7.30
N HIS A 48 7.05 0.12 6.59
CA HIS A 48 7.93 -0.88 7.18
C HIS A 48 9.22 -0.24 7.68
N GLN A 49 9.85 0.57 6.85
CA GLN A 49 11.10 1.25 7.23
C GLN A 49 10.88 2.17 8.42
N ALA A 50 9.76 2.88 8.45
CA ALA A 50 9.44 3.77 9.56
C ALA A 50 9.30 2.98 10.87
N THR A 51 8.59 1.84 10.83
CA THR A 51 8.37 1.05 12.04
C THR A 51 9.67 0.38 12.51
N VAL A 52 10.51 -0.06 11.60
CA VAL A 52 11.83 -0.62 11.95
C VAL A 52 12.69 0.43 12.64
N ALA A 53 12.57 1.69 12.23
CA ALA A 53 13.31 2.79 12.86
C ALA A 53 12.71 3.23 14.19
N GLY A 54 11.61 2.60 14.63
CA GLY A 54 10.98 2.90 15.91
C GLY A 54 9.84 3.89 15.84
N SER A 55 9.45 4.32 14.64
CA SER A 55 8.33 5.24 14.48
C SER A 55 7.01 4.53 14.67
N LYS A 56 6.02 5.26 15.12
CA LYS A 56 4.64 4.80 15.20
C LYS A 56 3.84 5.42 14.08
N ILE A 57 2.94 4.64 13.49
CA ILE A 57 2.08 5.13 12.43
C ILE A 57 0.73 5.47 13.06
N LEU A 58 0.33 6.72 12.93
CA LEU A 58 -0.91 7.21 13.54
C LEU A 58 -1.86 7.67 12.46
N ILE A 59 -3.15 7.44 12.70
CA ILE A 59 -4.22 7.94 11.85
C ILE A 59 -5.02 8.95 12.66
N GLU A 60 -5.12 10.16 12.15
CA GLU A 60 -5.96 11.17 12.77
C GLU A 60 -7.31 11.18 12.05
N ASP A 61 -8.38 10.94 12.81
CA ASP A 61 -9.74 10.97 12.25
C ASP A 61 -10.26 12.40 12.21
N LYS A 62 -11.40 12.59 11.55
CA LYS A 62 -11.97 13.93 11.40
C LYS A 62 -12.23 14.64 12.72
N ASP A 63 -12.54 13.89 13.75
CA ASP A 63 -12.81 14.45 15.08
C ASP A 63 -11.54 14.67 15.88
N ARG A 64 -10.38 14.60 15.24
CA ARG A 64 -9.07 14.78 15.83
C ARG A 64 -8.63 13.67 16.76
N SER A 65 -9.38 12.58 16.87
CA SER A 65 -8.92 11.41 17.61
C SER A 65 -7.81 10.70 16.84
N LEU A 66 -6.88 10.11 17.58
CA LEU A 66 -5.73 9.41 17.00
C LEU A 66 -5.85 7.92 17.23
N ARG A 67 -5.52 7.15 16.20
CA ARG A 67 -5.44 5.69 16.29
C ARG A 67 -4.07 5.26 15.83
N GLN A 68 -3.49 4.29 16.52
CA GLN A 68 -2.23 3.72 16.10
C GLN A 68 -2.50 2.55 15.15
N LEU A 69 -1.83 2.57 14.02
CA LEU A 69 -1.88 1.45 13.08
C LEU A 69 -0.82 0.44 13.50
N VAL A 70 -1.27 -0.79 13.80
CA VAL A 70 -0.38 -1.86 14.23
C VAL A 70 -0.32 -2.90 13.13
N PHE A 71 0.89 -3.21 12.69
CA PHE A 71 1.13 -4.24 11.68
C PHE A 71 1.48 -5.55 12.37
N ARG A 72 0.98 -6.64 11.79
CA ARG A 72 1.26 -7.98 12.29
C ARG A 72 1.93 -8.81 11.23
#